data_390985ec98f22de1e9ce4a140e2db26f
#
_entry.id   390985ec98f22de1e9ce4a140e2db26f
#
_cell.length_a   1.000
_cell.length_b   1.000
_cell.length_c   1.000
_cell.angle_alpha   90.00
_cell.angle_beta   90.00
_cell.angle_gamma   90.00
#
_symmetry.space_group_name_H-M   'P 1'
#
loop_
_entity.id
_entity.type
_entity.pdbx_description
1 polymer ?
#
loop_
_entity_poly.entity_id
_entity_poly.type
_entity_poly.pdbx_seq_one_letter_code
_entity_poly.pdbx_strand_id
1 'polypeptide(L)'
;MNIPTPTVLDSWTQFFKNVPQMGLIIFLIVFGGIVANELHKGTLINMLSKGLPRHTVVLSKFITISLVWTFCYYLSFAITFLYNLLFWTDTSVYCLFASVSFVWLFGLLMISFIILGSILTKNMAGGLLLAGLAYVISMIISIFETLAQYSPIYLTNLN
;
A
#
# COMPACT_ATOMS: atom_id res chain seq x y z
N MET A 1 19.75 3.52 -32.87
CA MET A 1 18.86 3.02 -31.83
C MET A 1 17.68 3.99 -31.76
N ASN A 2 16.50 3.59 -32.27
CA ASN A 2 15.30 4.40 -32.12
C ASN A 2 14.78 4.15 -30.69
N ILE A 3 15.04 5.09 -29.78
CA ILE A 3 14.41 5.10 -28.46
C ILE A 3 12.97 5.56 -28.71
N PRO A 4 11.95 4.72 -28.42
CA PRO A 4 10.56 5.14 -28.59
C PRO A 4 10.31 6.37 -27.72
N THR A 5 9.59 7.34 -28.27
CA THR A 5 9.21 8.55 -27.51
C THR A 5 8.32 8.14 -26.35
N PRO A 6 8.61 8.54 -25.11
CA PRO A 6 7.81 8.16 -23.95
C PRO A 6 6.37 8.70 -24.11
N THR A 7 5.40 7.87 -23.78
CA THR A 7 3.96 8.18 -23.87
C THR A 7 3.37 8.40 -22.50
N VAL A 8 2.16 8.99 -22.43
CA VAL A 8 1.37 9.14 -21.18
C VAL A 8 1.11 7.79 -20.53
N LEU A 9 0.86 6.75 -21.33
CA LEU A 9 0.64 5.39 -20.85
C LEU A 9 1.86 4.82 -20.15
N ASP A 10 3.08 5.10 -20.63
CA ASP A 10 4.32 4.66 -19.99
C ASP A 10 4.48 5.29 -18.60
N SER A 11 4.12 6.57 -18.45
CA SER A 11 4.15 7.27 -17.15
C SER A 11 3.21 6.62 -16.13
N TRP A 12 1.97 6.34 -16.53
CA TRP A 12 1.00 5.66 -15.66
C TRP A 12 1.37 4.22 -15.35
N THR A 13 1.90 3.48 -16.33
CA THR A 13 2.40 2.13 -16.14
C THR A 13 3.53 2.11 -15.10
N GLN A 14 4.45 3.06 -15.17
CA GLN A 14 5.51 3.21 -14.17
C GLN A 14 4.96 3.55 -12.78
N PHE A 15 3.96 4.41 -12.68
CA PHE A 15 3.31 4.73 -11.41
C PHE A 15 2.68 3.48 -10.79
N PHE A 16 1.84 2.76 -11.54
CA PHE A 16 1.16 1.56 -11.05
C PHE A 16 2.10 0.38 -10.76
N LYS A 17 3.27 0.34 -11.39
CA LYS A 17 4.30 -0.63 -11.10
C LYS A 17 5.11 -0.26 -9.84
N ASN A 18 5.58 0.97 -9.74
CA ASN A 18 6.52 1.37 -8.70
C ASN A 18 5.83 1.58 -7.34
N VAL A 19 4.63 2.14 -7.30
CA VAL A 19 3.92 2.42 -6.04
C VAL A 19 3.59 1.13 -5.28
N PRO A 20 2.97 0.08 -5.87
CA PRO A 20 2.73 -1.17 -5.17
C PRO A 20 4.01 -1.94 -4.86
N GLN A 21 4.99 -1.96 -5.76
CA GLN A 21 6.20 -2.77 -5.57
C GLN A 21 7.18 -2.14 -4.59
N MET A 22 7.62 -0.91 -4.84
CA MET A 22 8.63 -0.26 -4.00
C MET A 22 8.01 0.61 -2.91
N GLY A 23 7.05 1.46 -3.28
CA GLY A 23 6.46 2.42 -2.34
C GLY A 23 5.78 1.73 -1.17
N LEU A 24 4.94 0.73 -1.44
CA LEU A 24 4.22 -0.01 -0.41
C LEU A 24 5.17 -0.86 0.46
N ILE A 25 6.16 -1.54 -0.14
CA ILE A 25 7.11 -2.36 0.62
C ILE A 25 7.92 -1.50 1.59
N ILE A 26 8.46 -0.37 1.13
CA ILE A 26 9.20 0.56 1.99
C ILE A 26 8.29 1.10 3.11
N PHE A 27 7.06 1.46 2.77
CA PHE A 27 6.07 1.94 3.73
C PHE A 27 5.79 0.90 4.83
N LEU A 28 5.58 -0.37 4.45
CA LEU A 28 5.32 -1.46 5.39
C LEU A 28 6.51 -1.72 6.32
N ILE A 29 7.75 -1.65 5.82
CA ILE A 29 8.96 -1.82 6.63
C ILE A 29 9.05 -0.70 7.68
N VAL A 30 8.88 0.55 7.28
CA VAL A 30 8.97 1.71 8.18
C VAL A 30 7.89 1.65 9.26
N PHE A 31 6.63 1.50 8.87
CA PHE A 31 5.51 1.52 9.81
C PHE A 31 5.38 0.23 10.61
N GLY A 32 5.76 -0.93 10.05
CA GLY A 32 5.86 -2.18 10.77
C GLY A 32 6.84 -2.10 11.94
N GLY A 33 7.98 -1.43 11.73
CA GLY A 33 8.95 -1.16 12.79
C GLY A 33 8.40 -0.27 13.91
N ILE A 34 7.66 0.76 13.57
CA ILE A 34 7.05 1.68 14.54
C ILE A 34 6.02 0.94 15.40
N VAL A 35 5.11 0.17 14.78
CA VAL A 35 4.08 -0.60 15.49
C VAL A 35 4.70 -1.62 16.44
N ALA A 36 5.70 -2.36 15.98
CA ALA A 36 6.36 -3.37 16.78
C ALA A 36 7.14 -2.79 17.97
N ASN A 37 7.88 -1.68 17.77
CA ASN A 37 8.60 -1.01 18.83
C ASN A 37 7.71 -0.51 19.96
N GLU A 38 6.52 -0.02 19.63
CA GLU A 38 5.57 0.42 20.64
C GLU A 38 4.96 -0.74 21.42
N LEU A 39 4.73 -1.89 20.75
CA LEU A 39 4.31 -3.12 21.42
C LEU A 39 5.38 -3.65 22.38
N HIS A 40 6.67 -3.57 21.98
CA HIS A 40 7.80 -4.02 22.81
C HIS A 40 8.08 -3.13 24.02
N LYS A 41 8.00 -1.81 23.84
CA LYS A 41 8.32 -0.83 24.90
C LYS A 41 7.28 -0.75 26.01
N GLY A 42 6.22 -1.56 25.97
CA GLY A 42 5.20 -1.61 27.01
C GLY A 42 4.37 -0.32 27.13
N THR A 43 4.49 0.61 26.18
CA THR A 43 3.66 1.82 26.15
C THR A 43 2.17 1.49 26.13
N LEU A 44 1.81 0.35 25.56
CA LEU A 44 0.47 -0.22 25.66
C LEU A 44 0.07 -0.57 27.11
N ILE A 45 1.00 -1.04 27.93
CA ILE A 45 0.75 -1.39 29.36
C ILE A 45 0.41 -0.12 30.14
N ASN A 46 1.14 0.97 29.91
CA ASN A 46 0.88 2.26 30.55
C ASN A 46 -0.45 2.91 30.10
N MET A 47 -0.90 2.66 28.86
CA MET A 47 -2.20 3.13 28.37
C MET A 47 -3.35 2.26 28.91
N LEU A 48 -3.13 0.95 29.03
CA LEU A 48 -4.08 0.01 29.63
C LEU A 48 -4.28 0.24 31.12
N SER A 49 -3.25 0.65 31.85
CA SER A 49 -3.38 1.01 33.27
C SER A 49 -4.24 2.27 33.51
N LYS A 50 -4.42 3.09 32.47
CA LYS A 50 -5.35 4.25 32.47
C LYS A 50 -6.79 3.89 32.03
N GLY A 51 -7.12 2.60 31.88
CA GLY A 51 -8.48 2.14 31.57
C GLY A 51 -8.88 2.17 30.10
N LEU A 52 -7.96 2.44 29.18
CA LEU A 52 -8.27 2.43 27.75
C LEU A 52 -8.39 0.99 27.21
N PRO A 53 -9.47 0.66 26.49
CA PRO A 53 -9.63 -0.67 25.91
C PRO A 53 -8.62 -0.92 24.78
N ARG A 54 -8.10 -2.14 24.68
CA ARG A 54 -7.04 -2.53 23.72
C ARG A 54 -7.41 -2.25 22.27
N HIS A 55 -8.67 -2.44 21.89
CA HIS A 55 -9.15 -2.21 20.53
C HIS A 55 -9.03 -0.73 20.12
N THR A 56 -9.23 0.21 21.05
CA THR A 56 -9.11 1.65 20.75
C THR A 56 -7.67 2.03 20.37
N VAL A 57 -6.69 1.43 21.04
CA VAL A 57 -5.27 1.70 20.74
C VAL A 57 -4.88 1.15 19.35
N VAL A 58 -5.32 -0.09 19.05
CA VAL A 58 -5.08 -0.70 17.74
C VAL A 58 -5.75 0.10 16.63
N LEU A 59 -7.00 0.52 16.85
CA LEU A 59 -7.76 1.30 15.88
C LEU A 59 -7.12 2.68 15.62
N SER A 60 -6.66 3.36 16.67
CA SER A 60 -5.98 4.65 16.52
C SER A 60 -4.70 4.52 15.68
N LYS A 61 -3.92 3.44 15.87
CA LYS A 61 -2.74 3.16 15.06
C LYS A 61 -3.09 2.87 13.61
N PHE A 62 -4.09 2.03 13.38
CA PHE A 62 -4.58 1.77 12.03
C PHE A 62 -5.00 3.06 11.32
N ILE A 63 -5.79 3.90 11.98
CA ILE A 63 -6.24 5.18 11.42
C ILE A 63 -5.04 6.09 11.10
N THR A 64 -4.10 6.24 12.02
CA THR A 64 -2.92 7.10 11.83
C THR A 64 -2.09 6.65 10.64
N ILE A 65 -1.76 5.35 10.55
CA ILE A 65 -0.96 4.80 9.45
C ILE A 65 -1.71 4.90 8.12
N SER A 66 -3.03 4.65 8.13
CA SER A 66 -3.89 4.77 6.94
C SER A 66 -3.98 6.21 6.44
N LEU A 67 -4.01 7.19 7.33
CA LEU A 67 -3.98 8.61 6.96
C LEU A 67 -2.66 8.99 6.29
N VAL A 68 -1.54 8.54 6.87
CA VAL A 68 -0.21 8.80 6.27
C VAL A 68 -0.09 8.12 4.90
N TRP A 69 -0.54 6.86 4.79
CA TRP A 69 -0.60 6.15 3.50
C TRP A 69 -1.42 6.92 2.47
N THR A 70 -2.62 7.32 2.84
CA THR A 70 -3.52 8.08 1.96
C THR A 70 -2.87 9.38 1.49
N PHE A 71 -2.27 10.14 2.41
CA PHE A 71 -1.59 11.39 2.08
C PHE A 71 -0.42 11.17 1.11
N CYS A 72 0.48 10.23 1.41
CA CYS A 72 1.64 9.93 0.56
C CYS A 72 1.21 9.42 -0.83
N TYR A 73 0.18 8.56 -0.86
CA TYR A 73 -0.33 7.99 -2.09
C TYR A 73 -0.94 9.05 -3.01
N TYR A 74 -1.85 9.88 -2.49
CA TYR A 74 -2.48 10.94 -3.28
C TYR A 74 -1.51 12.05 -3.65
N LEU A 75 -0.50 12.32 -2.82
CA LEU A 75 0.57 13.24 -3.18
C LEU A 75 1.36 12.72 -4.39
N SER A 76 1.75 11.44 -4.39
CA SER A 76 2.44 10.81 -5.52
C SER A 76 1.58 10.81 -6.78
N PHE A 77 0.28 10.53 -6.64
CA PHE A 77 -0.68 10.62 -7.73
C PHE A 77 -0.77 12.03 -8.30
N ALA A 78 -0.89 13.05 -7.44
CA ALA A 78 -0.99 14.45 -7.85
C ALA A 78 0.27 14.92 -8.61
N ILE A 79 1.45 14.52 -8.15
CA ILE A 79 2.72 14.84 -8.82
C ILE A 79 2.76 14.20 -10.22
N THR A 80 2.42 12.92 -10.32
CA THR A 80 2.39 12.21 -11.61
C THR A 80 1.35 12.81 -12.55
N PHE A 81 0.19 13.16 -12.03
CA PHE A 81 -0.88 13.79 -12.81
C PHE A 81 -0.47 15.17 -13.35
N LEU A 82 0.12 16.02 -12.50
CA LEU A 82 0.65 17.33 -12.90
C LEU A 82 1.76 17.19 -13.94
N TYR A 83 2.66 16.22 -13.76
CA TYR A 83 3.71 15.94 -14.72
C TYR A 83 3.12 15.58 -16.10
N ASN A 84 2.14 14.69 -16.14
CA ASN A 84 1.48 14.31 -17.39
C ASN A 84 0.75 15.49 -18.04
N LEU A 85 0.09 16.36 -17.29
CA LEU A 85 -0.56 17.57 -17.82
C LEU A 85 0.41 18.57 -18.44
N LEU A 86 1.63 18.67 -17.90
CA LEU A 86 2.63 19.61 -18.39
C LEU A 86 3.33 19.14 -19.68
N PHE A 87 3.51 17.82 -19.83
CA PHE A 87 4.30 17.26 -20.93
C PHE A 87 3.47 16.67 -22.07
N TRP A 88 2.19 16.30 -21.80
CA TRP A 88 1.31 15.71 -22.83
C TRP A 88 -0.06 16.40 -22.83
N THR A 89 -0.56 16.65 -24.05
CA THR A 89 -1.86 17.31 -24.26
C THR A 89 -3.03 16.38 -24.07
N ASP A 90 -2.85 15.06 -24.31
CA ASP A 90 -3.89 14.05 -24.19
C ASP A 90 -3.66 13.22 -22.92
N THR A 91 -4.48 13.46 -21.88
CA THR A 91 -4.42 12.76 -20.59
C THR A 91 -5.55 11.73 -20.42
N SER A 92 -6.29 11.39 -21.48
CA SER A 92 -7.42 10.48 -21.42
C SER A 92 -6.99 9.02 -21.27
N VAL A 93 -6.80 8.58 -20.03
CA VAL A 93 -6.62 7.17 -19.70
C VAL A 93 -7.95 6.61 -19.19
N TYR A 94 -8.46 5.58 -19.89
CA TYR A 94 -9.73 4.95 -19.52
C TYR A 94 -9.61 4.27 -18.15
N CYS A 95 -10.60 4.49 -17.27
CA CYS A 95 -10.66 3.89 -15.92
C CYS A 95 -9.53 4.26 -14.93
N LEU A 96 -8.78 5.35 -15.16
CA LEU A 96 -7.67 5.78 -14.30
C LEU A 96 -8.09 5.88 -12.82
N PHE A 97 -9.23 6.50 -12.52
CA PHE A 97 -9.72 6.66 -11.16
C PHE A 97 -10.05 5.33 -10.47
N ALA A 98 -10.56 4.36 -11.22
CA ALA A 98 -10.83 3.03 -10.69
C ALA A 98 -9.51 2.34 -10.31
N SER A 99 -8.52 2.32 -11.20
CA SER A 99 -7.20 1.73 -10.95
C SER A 99 -6.49 2.37 -9.76
N VAL A 100 -6.53 3.70 -9.66
CA VAL A 100 -5.99 4.46 -8.51
C VAL A 100 -6.65 4.04 -7.20
N SER A 101 -7.98 3.92 -7.19
CA SER A 101 -8.73 3.52 -5.99
C SER A 101 -8.44 2.09 -5.57
N PHE A 102 -8.26 1.16 -6.51
CA PHE A 102 -7.91 -0.23 -6.20
C PHE A 102 -6.52 -0.36 -5.58
N VAL A 103 -5.50 0.34 -6.09
CA VAL A 103 -4.16 0.34 -5.51
C VAL A 103 -4.17 0.95 -4.10
N TRP A 104 -4.92 2.01 -3.89
CA TRP A 104 -5.10 2.61 -2.58
C TRP A 104 -5.73 1.64 -1.57
N LEU A 105 -6.83 0.95 -1.96
CA LEU A 105 -7.47 -0.07 -1.13
C LEU A 105 -6.54 -1.24 -0.83
N PHE A 106 -5.76 -1.68 -1.82
CA PHE A 106 -4.75 -2.72 -1.64
C PHE A 106 -3.71 -2.34 -0.58
N GLY A 107 -3.26 -1.09 -0.59
CA GLY A 107 -2.37 -0.56 0.46
C GLY A 107 -3.01 -0.58 1.86
N LEU A 108 -4.27 -0.19 2.00
CA LEU A 108 -5.00 -0.27 3.27
C LEU A 108 -5.14 -1.72 3.77
N LEU A 109 -5.38 -2.66 2.87
CA LEU A 109 -5.44 -4.09 3.18
C LEU A 109 -4.08 -4.59 3.71
N MET A 110 -2.97 -4.21 3.08
CA MET A 110 -1.62 -4.57 3.53
C MET A 110 -1.28 -3.97 4.90
N ILE A 111 -1.70 -2.73 5.18
CA ILE A 111 -1.57 -2.10 6.50
C ILE A 111 -2.32 -2.92 7.56
N SER A 112 -3.52 -3.42 7.25
CA SER A 112 -4.28 -4.28 8.15
C SER A 112 -3.53 -5.57 8.49
N PHE A 113 -2.91 -6.22 7.49
CA PHE A 113 -2.13 -7.44 7.69
C PHE A 113 -0.88 -7.21 8.55
N ILE A 114 -0.16 -6.10 8.36
CA ILE A 114 1.04 -5.83 9.17
C ILE A 114 0.69 -5.57 10.63
N ILE A 115 -0.40 -4.85 10.89
CA ILE A 115 -0.87 -4.59 12.25
C ILE A 115 -1.34 -5.89 12.91
N LEU A 116 -2.15 -6.69 12.23
CA LEU A 116 -2.60 -7.99 12.73
C LEU A 116 -1.42 -8.91 13.05
N GLY A 117 -0.48 -9.05 12.12
CA GLY A 117 0.70 -9.89 12.32
C GLY A 117 1.57 -9.41 13.48
N SER A 118 1.77 -8.10 13.62
CA SER A 118 2.54 -7.52 14.73
C SER A 118 1.87 -7.76 16.09
N ILE A 119 0.53 -7.73 16.15
CA ILE A 119 -0.22 -8.00 17.37
C ILE A 119 -0.15 -9.48 17.75
N LEU A 120 -0.32 -10.39 16.78
CA LEU A 120 -0.31 -11.83 17.01
C LEU A 120 1.05 -12.34 17.51
N THR A 121 2.12 -11.86 16.90
CA THR A 121 3.49 -12.32 17.22
C THR A 121 4.19 -11.45 18.25
N LYS A 122 3.64 -10.28 18.59
CA LYS A 122 4.26 -9.25 19.43
C LYS A 122 5.67 -8.85 18.94
N ASN A 123 5.92 -9.02 17.63
CA ASN A 123 7.22 -8.75 17.01
C ASN A 123 7.03 -8.11 15.63
N MET A 124 7.98 -7.25 15.24
CA MET A 124 8.04 -6.66 13.90
C MET A 124 8.11 -7.73 12.79
N ALA A 125 8.94 -8.76 13.01
CA ALA A 125 9.12 -9.82 12.02
C ALA A 125 7.80 -10.52 11.67
N GLY A 126 6.94 -10.78 12.63
CA GLY A 126 5.65 -11.41 12.37
C GLY A 126 4.67 -10.55 11.59
N GLY A 127 4.68 -9.23 11.82
CA GLY A 127 3.90 -8.29 11.00
C GLY A 127 4.36 -8.29 9.55
N LEU A 128 5.67 -8.19 9.34
CA LEU A 128 6.27 -8.21 8.00
C LEU A 128 6.08 -9.56 7.29
N LEU A 129 6.22 -10.69 8.01
CA LEU A 129 5.98 -12.01 7.46
C LEU A 129 4.53 -12.19 7.01
N LEU A 130 3.56 -11.78 7.82
CA LEU A 130 2.15 -11.92 7.47
C LEU A 130 1.76 -11.01 6.29
N ALA A 131 2.22 -9.77 6.27
CA ALA A 131 2.01 -8.87 5.14
C ALA A 131 2.74 -9.34 3.89
N GLY A 132 3.97 -9.85 4.02
CA GLY A 132 4.76 -10.41 2.93
C GLY A 132 4.10 -11.65 2.32
N LEU A 133 3.59 -12.57 3.15
CA LEU A 133 2.81 -13.73 2.69
C LEU A 133 1.56 -13.31 1.93
N ALA A 134 0.79 -12.33 2.46
CA ALA A 134 -0.39 -11.81 1.78
C ALA A 134 -0.04 -11.18 0.42
N TYR A 135 1.09 -10.47 0.33
CA TYR A 135 1.58 -9.89 -0.92
C TYR A 135 1.97 -10.98 -1.94
N VAL A 136 2.74 -11.99 -1.50
CA VAL A 136 3.15 -13.12 -2.35
C VAL A 136 1.94 -13.92 -2.83
N ILE A 137 0.96 -14.20 -1.96
CA ILE A 137 -0.27 -14.89 -2.34
C ILE A 137 -1.03 -14.07 -3.41
N SER A 138 -1.15 -12.74 -3.22
CA SER A 138 -1.80 -11.87 -4.21
C SER A 138 -1.05 -11.88 -5.55
N MET A 139 0.29 -11.96 -5.52
CA MET A 139 1.11 -12.06 -6.73
C MET A 139 0.92 -13.41 -7.44
N ILE A 140 0.88 -14.51 -6.69
CA ILE A 140 0.64 -15.86 -7.26
C ILE A 140 -0.75 -15.92 -7.90
N ILE A 141 -1.77 -15.40 -7.24
CA ILE A 141 -3.14 -15.36 -7.79
C ILE A 141 -3.17 -14.59 -9.11
N SER A 142 -2.38 -13.51 -9.25
CA SER A 142 -2.33 -12.73 -10.48
C SER A 142 -1.68 -13.44 -11.67
N ILE A 143 -0.90 -14.51 -11.42
CA ILE A 143 -0.27 -15.34 -12.47
C ILE A 143 -1.27 -16.32 -13.09
N PHE A 144 -2.26 -16.77 -12.33
CA PHE A 144 -3.30 -17.65 -12.86
C PHE A 144 -4.34 -16.84 -13.62
N GLU A 145 -4.36 -16.93 -14.94
CA GLU A 145 -5.26 -16.13 -15.81
C GLU A 145 -6.74 -16.24 -15.42
N THR A 146 -7.17 -17.39 -14.92
CA THR A 146 -8.56 -17.65 -14.50
C THR A 146 -8.95 -16.91 -13.22
N LEU A 147 -7.99 -16.63 -12.32
CA LEU A 147 -8.20 -15.94 -11.05
C LEU A 147 -7.67 -14.50 -11.08
N ALA A 148 -6.90 -14.16 -12.09
CA ALA A 148 -6.26 -12.85 -12.24
C ALA A 148 -7.28 -11.71 -12.23
N GLN A 149 -8.44 -11.89 -12.86
CA GLN A 149 -9.50 -10.87 -12.92
C GLN A 149 -10.10 -10.51 -11.54
N TYR A 150 -9.88 -11.34 -10.52
CA TYR A 150 -10.30 -11.08 -9.12
C TYR A 150 -9.13 -10.60 -8.23
N SER A 151 -7.91 -10.54 -8.76
CA SER A 151 -6.73 -10.10 -7.99
C SER A 151 -6.62 -8.56 -8.00
N PRO A 152 -6.40 -7.93 -6.84
CA PRO A 152 -6.14 -6.49 -6.76
C PRO A 152 -4.93 -6.04 -7.59
N ILE A 153 -3.93 -6.90 -7.75
CA ILE A 153 -2.71 -6.62 -8.52
C ILE A 153 -2.98 -6.66 -10.03
N TYR A 154 -3.91 -7.50 -10.50
CA TYR A 154 -4.28 -7.55 -11.92
C TYR A 154 -4.82 -6.21 -12.40
N LEU A 155 -5.55 -5.50 -11.54
CA LEU A 155 -6.10 -4.19 -11.84
C LEU A 155 -5.03 -3.09 -11.99
N THR A 156 -3.81 -3.34 -11.52
CA THR A 156 -2.67 -2.44 -11.73
C THR A 156 -1.98 -2.66 -13.08
N ASN A 157 -2.25 -3.79 -13.75
CA ASN A 157 -1.64 -4.20 -15.02
C ASN A 157 -2.60 -4.15 -16.21
N LEU A 158 -3.78 -3.55 -16.05
CA LEU A 158 -4.72 -3.32 -17.15
C LEU A 158 -4.15 -2.28 -18.11
N ASN A 159 -3.51 -2.80 -19.16
CA ASN A 159 -3.19 -2.06 -20.39
C ASN A 159 -4.32 -2.20 -21.38
#